data_7f76c6c140b273be33bae8db3998dd08
#
_entry.id   7f76c6c140b273be33bae8db3998dd08
#
_cell.length_a   1.000
_cell.length_b   1.000
_cell.length_c   1.000
_cell.angle_alpha   90.00
_cell.angle_beta   90.00
_cell.angle_gamma   90.00
#
_symmetry.space_group_name_H-M   'P 1'
#
loop_
_entity.id
_entity.type
_entity.pdbx_description
1 polymer ?
#
loop_
_entity_poly.entity_id
_entity_poly.type
_entity_poly.pdbx_seq_one_letter_code
_entity_poly.pdbx_strand_id
1 'polypeptide(L)'
;MKKSSILLILILVSAIMQAQERKQPIAGKPPVVNIKKPQSFTLANGLTVMIVENHKLPKVTYNLTIDNPPFAEGNKKGVDELCSNLIGNGSTKISKEDFNEEIDFMGATIDFSSSSAHASSLSKFSKRTLELLAYGALDPNFTQEELDKEKAKLIESLRSQEKSVSSIASRMVNALSFGKNHPSGEFITEESLSNITLEDVIKNYNNNFAPQNAYLAIVGDIKYNEIKPIIEELFGSWKKTDISKSIYPDPVNVPTTQINFIDVPNAVQSEISVVNTYNLRMNHKDFFPAVIASYILGGGFNSYLNMNLREAHGWTYGASTNIGAGKYVTNIRSASAVKNNVTDSAVVEFIKEIKKIRTEKVTTEQLNNAKAGYIGRFVMKAEKPESVARYALNTKTEDLADDFYENYIKTINAVTKEDVLAAANKYFLIDNSRIIIVGKAKEVIPGLEKLNIPISYFDKYGNPVEKPQF
;
A
#
# COMPACT_ATOMS: atom_id res chain seq x y z
N MET A 1 58.53 -6.24 34.54
CA MET A 1 58.65 -6.45 33.08
C MET A 1 57.41 -7.06 32.39
N LYS A 2 56.79 -8.14 32.91
CA LYS A 2 55.61 -8.76 32.24
C LYS A 2 54.34 -7.84 32.06
N LYS A 3 54.05 -6.92 33.01
CA LYS A 3 52.90 -6.01 32.93
C LYS A 3 53.07 -4.90 31.87
N SER A 4 54.31 -4.42 31.69
CA SER A 4 54.62 -3.40 30.66
C SER A 4 54.53 -3.96 29.24
N SER A 5 54.90 -5.23 29.05
CA SER A 5 54.79 -5.89 27.74
C SER A 5 53.34 -6.15 27.31
N ILE A 6 52.44 -6.44 28.26
CA ILE A 6 51.00 -6.62 27.99
C ILE A 6 50.34 -5.29 27.60
N LEU A 7 50.73 -4.19 28.27
CA LEU A 7 50.22 -2.86 27.94
C LEU A 7 50.67 -2.41 26.54
N LEU A 8 51.91 -2.73 26.15
CA LEU A 8 52.44 -2.41 24.83
C LEU A 8 51.71 -3.20 23.71
N ILE A 9 51.40 -4.48 23.97
CA ILE A 9 50.63 -5.32 23.04
C ILE A 9 49.19 -4.81 22.90
N LEU A 10 48.51 -4.39 23.98
CA LEU A 10 47.18 -3.79 23.94
C LEU A 10 47.15 -2.47 23.15
N ILE A 11 48.20 -1.64 23.27
CA ILE A 11 48.32 -0.38 22.51
C ILE A 11 48.58 -0.68 21.02
N LEU A 12 49.40 -1.71 20.69
CA LEU A 12 49.61 -2.12 19.31
C LEU A 12 48.34 -2.70 18.67
N VAL A 13 47.57 -3.51 19.39
CA VAL A 13 46.30 -4.06 18.91
C VAL A 13 45.24 -2.97 18.69
N SER A 14 45.20 -1.96 19.56
CA SER A 14 44.31 -0.81 19.37
C SER A 14 44.69 0.09 18.18
N ALA A 15 45.98 0.18 17.86
CA ALA A 15 46.47 0.91 16.67
C ALA A 15 46.17 0.18 15.35
N ILE A 16 45.99 -1.14 15.38
CA ILE A 16 45.64 -1.95 14.19
C ILE A 16 44.10 -1.94 13.96
N MET A 17 43.29 -1.60 14.97
CA MET A 17 41.85 -1.43 14.85
C MET A 17 41.45 -0.03 14.36
N GLN A 18 42.26 0.65 13.59
CA GLN A 18 41.73 1.75 12.78
C GLN A 18 40.80 1.13 11.75
N ALA A 19 39.49 1.30 11.98
CA ALA A 19 38.49 0.95 11.00
C ALA A 19 38.91 1.64 9.69
N GLN A 20 39.33 0.87 8.70
CA GLN A 20 39.55 1.41 7.37
C GLN A 20 38.23 2.07 6.95
N GLU A 21 38.21 3.39 6.82
CA GLU A 21 37.14 4.08 6.12
C GLU A 21 37.07 3.50 4.71
N ARG A 22 36.23 2.48 4.55
CA ARG A 22 35.96 1.94 3.22
C ARG A 22 35.23 3.03 2.46
N LYS A 23 35.92 3.62 1.49
CA LYS A 23 35.25 4.53 0.55
C LYS A 23 34.04 3.83 -0.02
N GLN A 24 32.93 4.54 -0.08
CA GLN A 24 31.72 4.03 -0.69
C GLN A 24 32.03 3.57 -2.12
N PRO A 25 31.60 2.36 -2.53
CA PRO A 25 31.82 1.89 -3.90
C PRO A 25 31.29 2.91 -4.90
N ILE A 26 32.07 3.19 -5.94
CA ILE A 26 31.62 4.05 -7.03
C ILE A 26 30.52 3.29 -7.78
N ALA A 27 29.35 3.87 -7.91
CA ALA A 27 28.25 3.29 -8.65
C ALA A 27 28.66 3.03 -10.11
N GLY A 28 28.47 1.79 -10.58
CA GLY A 28 28.62 1.44 -11.99
C GLY A 28 27.53 2.09 -12.86
N LYS A 29 27.62 1.92 -14.16
CA LYS A 29 26.52 2.32 -15.07
C LYS A 29 25.25 1.55 -14.68
N PRO A 30 24.07 2.20 -14.62
CA PRO A 30 22.83 1.49 -14.40
C PRO A 30 22.66 0.36 -15.42
N PRO A 31 22.22 -0.83 -15.01
CA PRO A 31 21.98 -1.92 -15.94
C PRO A 31 20.85 -1.54 -16.90
N VAL A 32 20.96 -2.01 -18.15
CA VAL A 32 19.86 -1.89 -19.11
C VAL A 32 18.78 -2.88 -18.69
N VAL A 33 17.62 -2.39 -18.31
CA VAL A 33 16.47 -3.22 -17.96
C VAL A 33 15.71 -3.52 -19.24
N ASN A 34 15.76 -4.77 -19.70
CA ASN A 34 15.01 -5.24 -20.86
C ASN A 34 13.72 -5.93 -20.38
N ILE A 35 12.60 -5.24 -20.48
CA ILE A 35 11.29 -5.75 -20.08
C ILE A 35 10.66 -6.41 -21.30
N LYS A 36 10.67 -7.74 -21.33
CA LYS A 36 9.98 -8.49 -22.40
C LYS A 36 8.48 -8.24 -22.32
N LYS A 37 7.86 -7.93 -23.47
CA LYS A 37 6.38 -7.84 -23.53
C LYS A 37 5.80 -9.27 -23.36
N PRO A 38 4.77 -9.44 -22.48
CA PRO A 38 4.09 -10.73 -22.37
C PRO A 38 3.34 -11.06 -23.66
N GLN A 39 3.15 -12.32 -23.93
CA GLN A 39 2.17 -12.77 -24.92
C GLN A 39 0.78 -12.55 -24.32
N SER A 40 -0.15 -11.98 -25.08
CA SER A 40 -1.48 -11.65 -24.55
C SER A 40 -2.59 -11.98 -25.54
N PHE A 41 -3.76 -12.32 -25.01
CA PHE A 41 -5.01 -12.47 -25.74
C PHE A 41 -6.21 -12.10 -24.85
N THR A 42 -7.35 -11.86 -25.48
CA THR A 42 -8.58 -11.54 -24.74
C THR A 42 -9.66 -12.54 -25.12
N LEU A 43 -10.34 -13.11 -24.10
CA LEU A 43 -11.47 -14.00 -24.30
C LEU A 43 -12.72 -13.22 -24.76
N ALA A 44 -13.69 -13.92 -25.35
CA ALA A 44 -14.96 -13.31 -25.82
C ALA A 44 -15.74 -12.62 -24.68
N ASN A 45 -15.56 -13.07 -23.44
CA ASN A 45 -16.16 -12.47 -22.25
C ASN A 45 -15.40 -11.25 -21.73
N GLY A 46 -14.28 -10.86 -22.34
CA GLY A 46 -13.50 -9.66 -21.98
C GLY A 46 -12.30 -9.91 -21.05
N LEU A 47 -12.14 -11.11 -20.48
CA LEU A 47 -10.95 -11.44 -19.69
C LEU A 47 -9.69 -11.27 -20.54
N THR A 48 -8.77 -10.42 -20.09
CA THR A 48 -7.47 -10.23 -20.74
C THR A 48 -6.42 -11.11 -20.06
N VAL A 49 -5.76 -11.94 -20.85
CA VAL A 49 -4.72 -12.88 -20.37
C VAL A 49 -3.35 -12.40 -20.82
N MET A 50 -2.37 -12.42 -19.92
CA MET A 50 -0.98 -12.06 -20.17
C MET A 50 -0.06 -13.17 -19.68
N ILE A 51 0.80 -13.69 -20.55
CA ILE A 51 1.66 -14.84 -20.27
C ILE A 51 3.13 -14.45 -20.45
N VAL A 52 3.92 -14.74 -19.41
CA VAL A 52 5.38 -14.59 -19.41
C VAL A 52 6.02 -15.95 -19.20
N GLU A 53 6.50 -16.55 -20.29
CA GLU A 53 7.21 -17.83 -20.22
C GLU A 53 8.59 -17.65 -19.58
N ASN A 54 8.87 -18.44 -18.54
CA ASN A 54 10.15 -18.43 -17.85
C ASN A 54 10.49 -19.83 -17.33
N HIS A 55 11.39 -20.52 -18.02
CA HIS A 55 11.78 -21.90 -17.75
C HIS A 55 13.01 -22.03 -16.82
N LYS A 56 13.38 -20.95 -16.10
CA LYS A 56 14.54 -20.99 -15.17
C LYS A 56 14.28 -21.83 -13.92
N LEU A 57 13.05 -21.83 -13.45
CA LEU A 57 12.59 -22.61 -12.30
C LEU A 57 11.32 -23.36 -12.68
N PRO A 58 11.12 -24.60 -12.19
CA PRO A 58 9.91 -25.41 -12.48
C PRO A 58 8.72 -24.93 -11.63
N LYS A 59 8.34 -23.65 -11.78
CA LYS A 59 7.29 -22.99 -11.01
C LYS A 59 6.41 -22.16 -11.91
N VAL A 60 5.11 -22.14 -11.63
CA VAL A 60 4.12 -21.27 -12.29
C VAL A 60 3.36 -20.48 -11.26
N THR A 61 3.09 -19.21 -11.58
CA THR A 61 2.29 -18.28 -10.78
C THR A 61 1.17 -17.71 -11.62
N TYR A 62 -0.02 -17.67 -11.06
CA TYR A 62 -1.25 -17.13 -11.63
C TYR A 62 -1.72 -15.97 -10.78
N ASN A 63 -2.02 -14.83 -11.40
CA ASN A 63 -2.57 -13.65 -10.72
C ASN A 63 -3.78 -13.16 -11.51
N LEU A 64 -4.97 -13.40 -10.99
CA LEU A 64 -6.20 -12.79 -11.46
C LEU A 64 -6.40 -11.47 -10.72
N THR A 65 -6.65 -10.40 -11.43
CA THR A 65 -6.92 -9.07 -10.86
C THR A 65 -8.16 -8.48 -11.52
N ILE A 66 -9.07 -7.95 -10.75
CA ILE A 66 -10.27 -7.27 -11.22
C ILE A 66 -10.13 -5.78 -10.94
N ASP A 67 -10.14 -4.98 -11.99
CA ASP A 67 -9.89 -3.55 -11.96
C ASP A 67 -11.20 -2.75 -11.98
N ASN A 68 -12.02 -2.95 -10.95
CA ASN A 68 -13.27 -2.23 -10.80
C ASN A 68 -13.07 -0.82 -10.22
N PRO A 69 -13.94 0.14 -10.56
CA PRO A 69 -13.99 1.41 -9.87
C PRO A 69 -14.36 1.21 -8.39
N PRO A 70 -13.88 2.09 -7.49
CA PRO A 70 -14.24 2.03 -6.08
C PRO A 70 -15.75 2.26 -5.90
N PHE A 71 -16.35 1.58 -4.94
CA PHE A 71 -17.75 1.73 -4.55
C PHE A 71 -17.88 1.84 -3.03
N ALA A 72 -18.88 2.59 -2.57
CA ALA A 72 -19.20 2.68 -1.15
C ALA A 72 -20.17 1.57 -0.77
N GLU A 73 -19.88 0.90 0.34
CA GLU A 73 -20.70 -0.17 0.91
C GLU A 73 -21.76 0.38 1.91
N GLY A 74 -21.57 1.63 2.39
CA GLY A 74 -22.48 2.36 3.26
C GLY A 74 -22.75 1.64 4.59
N ASN A 75 -24.03 1.45 4.94
CA ASN A 75 -24.41 0.77 6.18
C ASN A 75 -24.13 -0.73 6.22
N LYS A 76 -23.59 -1.29 5.13
CA LYS A 76 -23.10 -2.67 5.02
C LYS A 76 -21.59 -2.71 4.79
N LYS A 77 -20.86 -1.69 5.29
CA LYS A 77 -19.40 -1.68 5.19
C LYS A 77 -18.80 -2.92 5.83
N GLY A 78 -17.98 -3.64 5.06
CA GLY A 78 -17.41 -4.94 5.39
C GLY A 78 -17.99 -6.09 4.55
N VAL A 79 -19.00 -5.81 3.68
CA VAL A 79 -19.53 -6.85 2.79
C VAL A 79 -18.47 -7.34 1.80
N ASP A 80 -17.62 -6.43 1.31
CA ASP A 80 -16.52 -6.78 0.41
C ASP A 80 -15.41 -7.58 1.11
N GLU A 81 -15.11 -7.25 2.37
CA GLU A 81 -14.14 -8.01 3.18
C GLU A 81 -14.68 -9.40 3.53
N LEU A 82 -15.97 -9.52 3.92
CA LEU A 82 -16.60 -10.82 4.13
C LEU A 82 -16.65 -11.64 2.85
N CYS A 83 -16.96 -11.03 1.72
CA CYS A 83 -16.90 -11.68 0.41
C CYS A 83 -15.48 -12.22 0.13
N SER A 84 -14.46 -11.41 0.37
CA SER A 84 -13.04 -11.81 0.22
C SER A 84 -12.69 -13.02 1.07
N ASN A 85 -13.15 -13.06 2.34
CA ASN A 85 -12.85 -14.14 3.26
C ASN A 85 -13.62 -15.44 2.95
N LEU A 86 -14.72 -15.33 2.22
CA LEU A 86 -15.57 -16.47 1.90
C LEU A 86 -15.23 -17.09 0.53
N ILE A 87 -14.65 -16.35 -0.40
CA ILE A 87 -14.15 -16.90 -1.66
C ILE A 87 -13.00 -17.85 -1.34
N GLY A 88 -13.03 -19.07 -1.94
CA GLY A 88 -11.99 -20.09 -1.71
C GLY A 88 -12.25 -21.02 -0.53
N ASN A 89 -13.37 -20.87 0.18
CA ASN A 89 -13.82 -21.86 1.16
C ASN A 89 -14.49 -23.08 0.47
N GLY A 90 -13.73 -23.73 -0.42
CA GLY A 90 -14.27 -24.71 -1.35
C GLY A 90 -15.00 -24.07 -2.51
N SER A 91 -15.65 -24.88 -3.32
CA SER A 91 -16.49 -24.42 -4.43
C SER A 91 -17.72 -25.32 -4.54
N THR A 92 -18.64 -24.99 -5.46
CA THR A 92 -19.76 -25.89 -5.77
C THR A 92 -19.33 -27.21 -6.42
N LYS A 93 -18.05 -27.34 -6.83
CA LYS A 93 -17.47 -28.51 -7.49
C LYS A 93 -16.59 -29.37 -6.58
N ILE A 94 -16.07 -28.80 -5.50
CA ILE A 94 -15.15 -29.49 -4.58
C ILE A 94 -15.37 -28.94 -3.17
N SER A 95 -15.41 -29.82 -2.18
CA SER A 95 -15.57 -29.44 -0.77
C SER A 95 -14.40 -28.60 -0.28
N LYS A 96 -14.57 -27.87 0.84
CA LYS A 96 -13.50 -27.08 1.45
C LYS A 96 -12.35 -27.97 1.92
N GLU A 97 -12.68 -29.14 2.48
CA GLU A 97 -11.72 -30.12 2.96
C GLU A 97 -10.86 -30.67 1.83
N ASP A 98 -11.49 -31.18 0.77
CA ASP A 98 -10.78 -31.73 -0.39
C ASP A 98 -9.97 -30.65 -1.11
N PHE A 99 -10.50 -29.42 -1.20
CA PHE A 99 -9.82 -28.27 -1.79
C PHE A 99 -8.50 -27.96 -1.06
N ASN A 100 -8.54 -27.92 0.28
CA ASN A 100 -7.35 -27.67 1.09
C ASN A 100 -6.37 -28.86 1.05
N GLU A 101 -6.87 -30.10 1.12
CA GLU A 101 -6.03 -31.30 1.03
C GLU A 101 -5.25 -31.36 -0.30
N GLU A 102 -5.89 -31.03 -1.42
CA GLU A 102 -5.19 -30.98 -2.72
C GLU A 102 -4.13 -29.89 -2.78
N ILE A 103 -4.40 -28.68 -2.22
CA ILE A 103 -3.44 -27.59 -2.14
C ILE A 103 -2.22 -28.02 -1.32
N ASP A 104 -2.45 -28.62 -0.15
CA ASP A 104 -1.39 -29.07 0.73
C ASP A 104 -0.56 -30.20 0.08
N PHE A 105 -1.22 -31.16 -0.56
CA PHE A 105 -0.55 -32.24 -1.30
C PHE A 105 0.36 -31.73 -2.41
N MET A 106 -0.07 -30.71 -3.13
CA MET A 106 0.72 -30.11 -4.20
C MET A 106 1.83 -29.17 -3.67
N GLY A 107 1.81 -28.79 -2.39
CA GLY A 107 2.63 -27.70 -1.85
C GLY A 107 2.36 -26.40 -2.59
N ALA A 108 1.13 -26.19 -3.03
CA ALA A 108 0.69 -25.01 -3.73
C ALA A 108 0.27 -23.91 -2.74
N THR A 109 0.17 -22.68 -3.21
CA THR A 109 -0.48 -21.57 -2.51
C THR A 109 -1.62 -21.09 -3.38
N ILE A 110 -2.82 -20.97 -2.85
CA ILE A 110 -3.96 -20.35 -3.52
C ILE A 110 -4.65 -19.41 -2.53
N ASP A 111 -4.76 -18.13 -2.90
CA ASP A 111 -5.36 -17.08 -2.09
C ASP A 111 -6.40 -16.34 -2.92
N PHE A 112 -7.46 -15.87 -2.26
CA PHE A 112 -8.57 -15.16 -2.90
C PHE A 112 -8.88 -13.86 -2.18
N SER A 113 -9.46 -12.93 -2.95
CA SER A 113 -10.16 -11.75 -2.43
C SER A 113 -11.32 -11.39 -3.35
N SER A 114 -12.15 -10.44 -2.97
CA SER A 114 -13.26 -9.94 -3.80
C SER A 114 -12.83 -9.31 -5.13
N SER A 115 -11.55 -8.98 -5.27
CA SER A 115 -11.00 -8.34 -6.48
C SER A 115 -9.77 -9.03 -7.05
N SER A 116 -9.33 -10.15 -6.48
CA SER A 116 -8.16 -10.88 -6.98
C SER A 116 -8.16 -12.35 -6.57
N ALA A 117 -7.39 -13.15 -7.32
CA ALA A 117 -7.00 -14.48 -6.91
C ALA A 117 -5.54 -14.72 -7.29
N HIS A 118 -4.82 -15.38 -6.41
CA HIS A 118 -3.41 -15.72 -6.60
C HIS A 118 -3.22 -17.22 -6.46
N ALA A 119 -2.43 -17.83 -7.34
CA ALA A 119 -2.00 -19.21 -7.15
C ALA A 119 -0.56 -19.39 -7.59
N SER A 120 0.13 -20.32 -6.92
CA SER A 120 1.51 -20.67 -7.24
C SER A 120 1.78 -22.12 -6.91
N SER A 121 2.42 -22.85 -7.84
CA SER A 121 2.81 -24.24 -7.64
C SER A 121 4.03 -24.63 -8.49
N LEU A 122 4.53 -25.84 -8.28
CA LEU A 122 5.47 -26.45 -9.23
C LEU A 122 4.78 -26.70 -10.58
N SER A 123 5.54 -26.58 -11.69
CA SER A 123 5.02 -26.73 -13.07
C SER A 123 4.27 -28.03 -13.30
N LYS A 124 4.69 -29.13 -12.67
CA LYS A 124 4.01 -30.45 -12.77
C LYS A 124 2.57 -30.43 -12.27
N PHE A 125 2.22 -29.48 -11.41
CA PHE A 125 0.88 -29.29 -10.84
C PHE A 125 0.12 -28.10 -11.46
N SER A 126 0.72 -27.39 -12.43
CA SER A 126 0.22 -26.12 -12.97
C SER A 126 -1.24 -26.20 -13.43
N LYS A 127 -1.61 -27.25 -14.18
CA LYS A 127 -2.98 -27.43 -14.66
C LYS A 127 -3.98 -27.56 -13.50
N ARG A 128 -3.69 -28.44 -12.52
CA ARG A 128 -4.59 -28.65 -11.38
C ARG A 128 -4.70 -27.41 -10.50
N THR A 129 -3.58 -26.70 -10.29
CA THR A 129 -3.57 -25.43 -9.57
C THR A 129 -4.45 -24.38 -10.25
N LEU A 130 -4.41 -24.27 -11.57
CA LEU A 130 -5.27 -23.35 -12.32
C LEU A 130 -6.75 -23.75 -12.27
N GLU A 131 -7.05 -25.07 -12.31
CA GLU A 131 -8.42 -25.59 -12.12
C GLU A 131 -8.97 -25.20 -10.75
N LEU A 132 -8.20 -25.42 -9.67
CA LEU A 132 -8.61 -25.05 -8.32
C LEU A 132 -8.78 -23.52 -8.17
N LEU A 133 -7.87 -22.73 -8.74
CA LEU A 133 -8.03 -21.28 -8.79
C LEU A 133 -9.34 -20.89 -9.47
N ALA A 134 -9.64 -21.48 -10.62
CA ALA A 134 -10.87 -21.20 -11.35
C ALA A 134 -12.11 -21.65 -10.57
N TYR A 135 -12.11 -22.83 -9.96
CA TYR A 135 -13.22 -23.32 -9.16
C TYR A 135 -13.51 -22.43 -7.95
N GLY A 136 -12.47 -22.10 -7.18
CA GLY A 136 -12.65 -21.22 -6.02
C GLY A 136 -13.08 -19.81 -6.39
N ALA A 137 -12.54 -19.29 -7.50
CA ALA A 137 -12.82 -17.91 -7.94
C ALA A 137 -14.18 -17.77 -8.64
N LEU A 138 -14.59 -18.74 -9.47
CA LEU A 138 -15.76 -18.61 -10.36
C LEU A 138 -17.02 -19.33 -9.85
N ASP A 139 -16.84 -20.33 -9.01
CA ASP A 139 -17.94 -21.14 -8.45
C ASP A 139 -17.85 -21.22 -6.91
N PRO A 140 -17.67 -20.09 -6.18
CA PRO A 140 -17.50 -20.12 -4.73
C PRO A 140 -18.73 -20.68 -4.02
N ASN A 141 -18.50 -21.43 -2.94
CA ASN A 141 -19.56 -21.99 -2.11
C ASN A 141 -19.82 -21.10 -0.88
N PHE A 142 -20.67 -20.10 -1.02
CA PHE A 142 -21.07 -19.24 0.09
C PHE A 142 -22.10 -19.90 0.99
N THR A 143 -21.77 -20.11 2.27
CA THR A 143 -22.67 -20.69 3.25
C THR A 143 -22.91 -19.75 4.44
N GLN A 144 -24.08 -19.88 5.09
CA GLN A 144 -24.42 -19.09 6.28
C GLN A 144 -23.45 -19.40 7.44
N GLU A 145 -23.07 -20.66 7.58
CA GLU A 145 -22.14 -21.09 8.64
C GLU A 145 -20.77 -20.40 8.53
N GLU A 146 -20.19 -20.36 7.32
CA GLU A 146 -18.89 -19.69 7.12
C GLU A 146 -19.04 -18.17 7.26
N LEU A 147 -20.15 -17.57 6.80
CA LEU A 147 -20.41 -16.15 7.02
C LEU A 147 -20.45 -15.80 8.51
N ASP A 148 -21.16 -16.60 9.32
CA ASP A 148 -21.26 -16.35 10.75
C ASP A 148 -19.89 -16.47 11.46
N LYS A 149 -19.08 -17.44 11.06
CA LYS A 149 -17.69 -17.60 11.54
C LYS A 149 -16.81 -16.40 11.19
N GLU A 150 -16.84 -15.95 9.93
CA GLU A 150 -16.03 -14.82 9.49
C GLU A 150 -16.49 -13.50 10.11
N LYS A 151 -17.79 -13.28 10.28
CA LYS A 151 -18.33 -12.13 11.04
C LYS A 151 -17.80 -12.11 12.48
N ALA A 152 -17.86 -13.26 13.18
CA ALA A 152 -17.37 -13.34 14.54
C ALA A 152 -15.88 -13.00 14.64
N LYS A 153 -15.04 -13.51 13.72
CA LYS A 153 -13.61 -13.19 13.67
C LYS A 153 -13.38 -11.70 13.42
N LEU A 154 -14.12 -11.09 12.48
CA LEU A 154 -13.99 -9.66 12.19
C LEU A 154 -14.39 -8.80 13.39
N ILE A 155 -15.46 -9.14 14.10
CA ILE A 155 -15.89 -8.43 15.31
C ILE A 155 -14.80 -8.49 16.39
N GLU A 156 -14.21 -9.66 16.64
CA GLU A 156 -13.10 -9.80 17.59
C GLU A 156 -11.87 -8.96 17.16
N SER A 157 -11.54 -8.97 15.87
CA SER A 157 -10.47 -8.14 15.32
C SER A 157 -10.76 -6.65 15.52
N LEU A 158 -11.98 -6.18 15.23
CA LEU A 158 -12.39 -4.79 15.45
C LEU A 158 -12.24 -4.36 16.91
N ARG A 159 -12.69 -5.18 17.86
CA ARG A 159 -12.57 -4.91 19.30
C ARG A 159 -11.12 -4.78 19.75
N SER A 160 -10.22 -5.56 19.14
CA SER A 160 -8.78 -5.43 19.37
C SER A 160 -8.23 -4.13 18.75
N GLN A 161 -8.60 -3.83 17.51
CA GLN A 161 -8.16 -2.63 16.78
C GLN A 161 -8.65 -1.34 17.44
N GLU A 162 -9.81 -1.34 18.06
CA GLU A 162 -10.36 -0.18 18.80
C GLU A 162 -9.54 0.25 20.02
N LYS A 163 -8.63 -0.60 20.48
CA LYS A 163 -7.67 -0.31 21.57
C LYS A 163 -6.29 0.10 21.03
N SER A 164 -6.06 -0.03 19.73
CA SER A 164 -4.79 0.24 19.08
C SER A 164 -4.73 1.69 18.57
N VAL A 165 -3.81 2.48 19.10
CA VAL A 165 -3.58 3.87 18.71
C VAL A 165 -3.29 3.98 17.20
N SER A 166 -2.46 3.08 16.67
CA SER A 166 -2.09 3.09 15.25
C SER A 166 -3.25 2.69 14.32
N SER A 167 -4.10 1.74 14.76
CA SER A 167 -5.29 1.35 13.99
C SER A 167 -6.32 2.48 13.96
N ILE A 168 -6.56 3.15 15.10
CA ILE A 168 -7.42 4.33 15.18
C ILE A 168 -6.86 5.45 14.28
N ALA A 169 -5.56 5.73 14.36
CA ALA A 169 -4.93 6.77 13.55
C ALA A 169 -5.09 6.49 12.04
N SER A 170 -4.85 5.25 11.60
CA SER A 170 -4.99 4.87 10.19
C SER A 170 -6.43 5.02 9.69
N ARG A 171 -7.41 4.62 10.48
CA ARG A 171 -8.84 4.80 10.20
C ARG A 171 -9.20 6.26 10.11
N MET A 172 -8.78 7.08 11.07
CA MET A 172 -9.09 8.50 11.13
C MET A 172 -8.43 9.31 10.01
N VAL A 173 -7.24 8.91 9.57
CA VAL A 173 -6.60 9.49 8.38
C VAL A 173 -7.53 9.40 7.17
N ASN A 174 -8.09 8.23 6.91
CA ASN A 174 -8.99 8.05 5.76
C ASN A 174 -10.36 8.72 5.99
N ALA A 175 -10.99 8.48 7.14
CA ALA A 175 -12.32 9.02 7.44
C ALA A 175 -12.36 10.57 7.41
N LEU A 176 -11.33 11.24 7.95
CA LEU A 176 -11.27 12.70 7.98
C LEU A 176 -10.76 13.32 6.68
N SER A 177 -9.99 12.57 5.86
CA SER A 177 -9.52 13.05 4.56
C SER A 177 -10.57 12.94 3.47
N PHE A 178 -11.31 11.82 3.43
CA PHE A 178 -12.27 11.53 2.36
C PHE A 178 -13.73 11.73 2.77
N GLY A 179 -14.02 11.70 4.07
CA GLY A 179 -15.39 11.66 4.58
C GLY A 179 -15.92 10.22 4.69
N LYS A 180 -16.76 9.98 5.70
CA LYS A 180 -17.27 8.62 6.04
C LYS A 180 -18.22 8.01 4.99
N ASN A 181 -18.69 8.79 4.04
CA ASN A 181 -19.56 8.34 2.95
C ASN A 181 -18.80 8.11 1.62
N HIS A 182 -17.49 8.31 1.62
CA HIS A 182 -16.63 8.06 0.47
C HIS A 182 -16.03 6.66 0.57
N PRO A 183 -15.87 5.90 -0.54
CA PRO A 183 -15.29 4.55 -0.52
C PRO A 183 -13.95 4.44 0.22
N SER A 184 -13.11 5.48 0.09
CA SER A 184 -11.80 5.54 0.76
C SER A 184 -11.86 6.03 2.21
N GLY A 185 -13.00 6.52 2.67
CA GLY A 185 -13.16 7.10 4.01
C GLY A 185 -14.09 6.33 4.93
N GLU A 186 -14.94 5.46 4.39
CA GLU A 186 -15.78 4.57 5.19
C GLU A 186 -14.95 3.46 5.84
N PHE A 187 -15.40 2.96 6.97
CA PHE A 187 -14.73 1.88 7.71
C PHE A 187 -15.73 0.94 8.38
N ILE A 188 -15.29 -0.26 8.67
CA ILE A 188 -16.11 -1.33 9.24
C ILE A 188 -16.42 -1.02 10.71
N THR A 189 -17.66 -1.28 11.12
CA THR A 189 -18.14 -1.22 12.50
C THR A 189 -18.88 -2.51 12.85
N GLU A 190 -19.08 -2.80 14.15
CA GLU A 190 -19.91 -3.94 14.56
C GLU A 190 -21.34 -3.80 14.02
N GLU A 191 -21.88 -2.58 13.98
CA GLU A 191 -23.20 -2.30 13.42
C GLU A 191 -23.26 -2.63 11.93
N SER A 192 -22.28 -2.14 11.13
CA SER A 192 -22.28 -2.42 9.70
C SER A 192 -22.15 -3.93 9.40
N LEU A 193 -21.33 -4.67 10.17
CA LEU A 193 -21.24 -6.12 10.03
C LEU A 193 -22.56 -6.82 10.40
N SER A 194 -23.27 -6.36 11.43
CA SER A 194 -24.56 -6.95 11.81
C SER A 194 -25.63 -6.84 10.71
N ASN A 195 -25.56 -5.77 9.90
CA ASN A 195 -26.51 -5.51 8.82
C ASN A 195 -26.27 -6.38 7.56
N ILE A 196 -25.13 -7.09 7.47
CA ILE A 196 -24.78 -7.88 6.29
C ILE A 196 -25.45 -9.25 6.37
N THR A 197 -26.10 -9.67 5.29
CA THR A 197 -26.67 -11.00 5.10
C THR A 197 -25.86 -11.82 4.10
N LEU A 198 -26.11 -13.11 4.02
CA LEU A 198 -25.51 -13.98 2.99
C LEU A 198 -25.89 -13.52 1.57
N GLU A 199 -27.13 -13.06 1.38
CA GLU A 199 -27.59 -12.51 0.13
C GLU A 199 -26.78 -11.27 -0.31
N ASP A 200 -26.40 -10.41 0.64
CA ASP A 200 -25.57 -9.25 0.37
C ASP A 200 -24.17 -9.63 -0.12
N VAL A 201 -23.57 -10.66 0.48
CA VAL A 201 -22.27 -11.19 0.05
C VAL A 201 -22.35 -11.76 -1.35
N ILE A 202 -23.37 -12.60 -1.64
CA ILE A 202 -23.60 -13.17 -2.96
C ILE A 202 -23.85 -12.06 -3.99
N LYS A 203 -24.63 -11.05 -3.64
CA LYS A 203 -24.88 -9.90 -4.52
C LYS A 203 -23.61 -9.09 -4.78
N ASN A 204 -22.80 -8.85 -3.74
CA ASN A 204 -21.51 -8.16 -3.89
C ASN A 204 -20.59 -8.91 -4.86
N TYR A 205 -20.46 -10.23 -4.68
CA TYR A 205 -19.70 -11.07 -5.58
C TYR A 205 -20.22 -11.00 -7.02
N ASN A 206 -21.51 -11.22 -7.24
CA ASN A 206 -22.12 -11.23 -8.58
C ASN A 206 -21.99 -9.87 -9.30
N ASN A 207 -21.99 -8.77 -8.56
CA ASN A 207 -21.90 -7.43 -9.13
C ASN A 207 -20.47 -7.00 -9.46
N ASN A 208 -19.48 -7.51 -8.71
CA ASN A 208 -18.12 -7.01 -8.78
C ASN A 208 -17.12 -8.01 -9.36
N PHE A 209 -17.38 -9.32 -9.26
CA PHE A 209 -16.48 -10.36 -9.75
C PHE A 209 -16.79 -10.71 -11.22
N ALA A 210 -16.25 -9.92 -12.16
CA ALA A 210 -16.65 -9.96 -13.57
C ALA A 210 -15.46 -9.90 -14.54
N PRO A 211 -15.52 -10.66 -15.67
CA PRO A 211 -14.39 -10.87 -16.58
C PRO A 211 -14.00 -9.64 -17.40
N GLN A 212 -14.93 -8.72 -17.68
CA GLN A 212 -14.66 -7.60 -18.58
C GLN A 212 -13.67 -6.56 -18.03
N ASN A 213 -13.49 -6.53 -16.69
CA ASN A 213 -12.49 -5.72 -16.01
C ASN A 213 -11.38 -6.59 -15.40
N ALA A 214 -11.31 -7.87 -15.78
CA ALA A 214 -10.36 -8.82 -15.22
C ALA A 214 -9.14 -9.02 -16.11
N TYR A 215 -8.02 -9.25 -15.46
CA TYR A 215 -6.72 -9.54 -16.05
C TYR A 215 -6.15 -10.79 -15.38
N LEU A 216 -5.79 -11.79 -16.18
CA LEU A 216 -5.11 -13.00 -15.70
C LEU A 216 -3.65 -12.96 -16.16
N ALA A 217 -2.74 -12.70 -15.23
CA ALA A 217 -1.31 -12.71 -15.47
C ALA A 217 -0.72 -14.08 -15.08
N ILE A 218 -0.03 -14.74 -16.00
CA ILE A 218 0.58 -16.06 -15.81
C ILE A 218 2.07 -15.94 -16.05
N VAL A 219 2.86 -16.41 -15.10
CA VAL A 219 4.33 -16.31 -15.16
C VAL A 219 4.95 -17.63 -14.72
N GLY A 220 5.88 -18.16 -15.50
CA GLY A 220 6.66 -19.32 -15.09
C GLY A 220 6.94 -20.33 -16.18
N ASP A 221 7.24 -21.55 -15.76
CA ASP A 221 7.59 -22.68 -16.61
C ASP A 221 6.33 -23.30 -17.24
N ILE A 222 5.84 -22.60 -18.26
CA ILE A 222 4.62 -22.91 -19.01
C ILE A 222 4.76 -22.44 -20.44
N LYS A 223 4.07 -23.10 -21.37
CA LYS A 223 4.05 -22.71 -22.78
C LYS A 223 2.69 -22.12 -23.17
N TYR A 224 2.71 -21.00 -23.87
CA TYR A 224 1.53 -20.29 -24.35
C TYR A 224 0.51 -21.20 -25.05
N ASN A 225 0.99 -22.01 -26.00
CA ASN A 225 0.10 -22.90 -26.81
C ASN A 225 -0.53 -24.03 -26.00
N GLU A 226 0.10 -24.42 -24.87
CA GLU A 226 -0.40 -25.48 -23.99
C GLU A 226 -1.43 -24.96 -23.00
N ILE A 227 -1.21 -23.72 -22.44
CA ILE A 227 -2.09 -23.19 -21.42
C ILE A 227 -3.32 -22.46 -21.98
N LYS A 228 -3.22 -21.87 -23.18
CA LYS A 228 -4.30 -21.10 -23.78
C LYS A 228 -5.63 -21.88 -23.88
N PRO A 229 -5.68 -23.08 -24.42
CA PRO A 229 -6.94 -23.86 -24.50
C PRO A 229 -7.52 -24.19 -23.11
N ILE A 230 -6.68 -24.41 -22.10
CA ILE A 230 -7.11 -24.67 -20.72
C ILE A 230 -7.78 -23.42 -20.13
N ILE A 231 -7.21 -22.24 -20.38
CA ILE A 231 -7.79 -20.96 -19.94
C ILE A 231 -9.13 -20.72 -20.63
N GLU A 232 -9.21 -20.96 -21.93
CA GLU A 232 -10.46 -20.83 -22.70
C GLU A 232 -11.56 -21.75 -22.15
N GLU A 233 -11.22 -23.01 -21.79
CA GLU A 233 -12.14 -23.96 -21.17
C GLU A 233 -12.61 -23.46 -19.76
N LEU A 234 -11.67 -23.08 -18.88
CA LEU A 234 -11.99 -22.78 -17.50
C LEU A 234 -12.68 -21.42 -17.32
N PHE A 235 -12.27 -20.41 -18.08
CA PHE A 235 -12.72 -19.03 -17.90
C PHE A 235 -13.68 -18.53 -18.99
N GLY A 236 -13.85 -19.27 -20.08
CA GLY A 236 -14.67 -18.85 -21.22
C GLY A 236 -16.15 -18.69 -20.90
N SER A 237 -16.68 -19.48 -19.96
CA SER A 237 -18.07 -19.42 -19.50
C SER A 237 -18.35 -18.37 -18.44
N TRP A 238 -17.31 -17.69 -17.91
CA TRP A 238 -17.47 -16.65 -16.90
C TRP A 238 -18.29 -15.48 -17.45
N LYS A 239 -19.42 -15.20 -16.80
CA LYS A 239 -20.44 -14.26 -17.30
C LYS A 239 -20.05 -12.81 -17.01
N LYS A 240 -20.29 -11.94 -18.00
CA LYS A 240 -20.24 -10.48 -17.82
C LYS A 240 -21.36 -10.03 -16.88
N THR A 241 -21.10 -8.95 -16.16
CA THR A 241 -22.13 -8.27 -15.36
C THR A 241 -22.07 -6.76 -15.59
N ASP A 242 -23.17 -6.07 -15.35
CA ASP A 242 -23.19 -4.62 -15.40
C ASP A 242 -22.54 -4.05 -14.15
N ILE A 243 -21.31 -3.54 -14.30
CA ILE A 243 -20.59 -2.92 -13.22
C ILE A 243 -21.05 -1.46 -13.07
N SER A 244 -21.72 -1.18 -11.98
CA SER A 244 -22.15 0.17 -11.64
C SER A 244 -20.95 1.08 -11.39
N LYS A 245 -20.87 2.19 -12.14
CA LYS A 245 -19.88 3.25 -11.90
C LYS A 245 -20.52 4.33 -11.04
N SER A 246 -20.28 4.27 -9.76
CA SER A 246 -20.64 5.37 -8.87
C SER A 246 -19.60 6.49 -9.00
N ILE A 247 -20.07 7.73 -9.08
CA ILE A 247 -19.22 8.92 -9.08
C ILE A 247 -19.28 9.53 -7.68
N TYR A 248 -18.14 9.66 -7.04
CA TYR A 248 -18.00 10.32 -5.76
C TYR A 248 -17.33 11.68 -5.96
N PRO A 249 -17.80 12.74 -5.26
CA PRO A 249 -17.12 14.02 -5.32
C PRO A 249 -15.69 13.89 -4.78
N ASP A 250 -14.76 14.57 -5.43
CA ASP A 250 -13.38 14.62 -4.95
C ASP A 250 -13.32 15.23 -3.54
N PRO A 251 -12.58 14.66 -2.62
CA PRO A 251 -12.42 15.19 -1.27
C PRO A 251 -11.72 16.55 -1.32
N VAL A 252 -12.19 17.50 -0.50
CA VAL A 252 -11.65 18.85 -0.43
C VAL A 252 -10.76 18.97 0.81
N ASN A 253 -9.55 19.48 0.62
CA ASN A 253 -8.65 19.80 1.74
C ASN A 253 -9.23 20.95 2.59
N VAL A 254 -8.83 21.00 3.85
CA VAL A 254 -9.23 22.09 4.76
C VAL A 254 -8.71 23.44 4.27
N PRO A 255 -9.47 24.54 4.47
CA PRO A 255 -9.06 25.87 4.03
C PRO A 255 -7.79 26.37 4.72
N THR A 256 -7.56 25.94 5.95
CA THR A 256 -6.36 26.23 6.75
C THR A 256 -5.96 25.00 7.53
N THR A 257 -4.66 24.82 7.75
CA THR A 257 -4.15 23.68 8.53
C THR A 257 -4.74 23.68 9.93
N GLN A 258 -5.21 22.52 10.35
CA GLN A 258 -5.83 22.28 11.64
C GLN A 258 -5.37 20.97 12.26
N ILE A 259 -5.39 20.91 13.58
CA ILE A 259 -5.19 19.68 14.35
C ILE A 259 -6.55 18.98 14.50
N ASN A 260 -6.59 17.68 14.21
CA ASN A 260 -7.71 16.81 14.50
C ASN A 260 -7.26 15.81 15.56
N PHE A 261 -7.72 16.00 16.80
CA PHE A 261 -7.27 15.21 17.95
C PHE A 261 -8.28 14.14 18.34
N ILE A 262 -7.79 12.92 18.59
CA ILE A 262 -8.55 11.78 19.07
C ILE A 262 -7.94 11.29 20.37
N ASP A 263 -8.72 11.26 21.46
CA ASP A 263 -8.25 10.82 22.76
C ASP A 263 -8.25 9.29 22.87
N VAL A 264 -7.11 8.76 23.29
CA VAL A 264 -6.94 7.37 23.73
C VAL A 264 -6.28 7.40 25.11
N PRO A 265 -7.06 7.30 26.21
CA PRO A 265 -6.59 7.58 27.57
C PRO A 265 -5.37 6.76 28.03
N ASN A 266 -5.21 5.54 27.50
CA ASN A 266 -4.11 4.63 27.83
C ASN A 266 -2.97 4.62 26.80
N ALA A 267 -2.96 5.56 25.85
CA ALA A 267 -1.89 5.68 24.87
C ALA A 267 -0.56 6.02 25.54
N VAL A 268 0.48 5.23 25.26
CA VAL A 268 1.86 5.47 25.73
C VAL A 268 2.66 6.31 24.72
N GLN A 269 2.20 6.38 23.48
CA GLN A 269 2.73 7.18 22.38
C GLN A 269 1.58 7.84 21.64
N SER A 270 1.88 8.97 21.01
CA SER A 270 0.97 9.62 20.06
C SER A 270 1.33 9.23 18.63
N GLU A 271 0.32 8.90 17.82
CA GLU A 271 0.44 8.83 16.37
C GLU A 271 0.15 10.20 15.77
N ILE A 272 1.10 10.73 15.02
CA ILE A 272 0.97 11.99 14.27
C ILE A 272 0.89 11.65 12.79
N SER A 273 -0.08 12.22 12.08
CA SER A 273 -0.19 12.13 10.62
C SER A 273 -0.53 13.49 10.05
N VAL A 274 0.39 14.08 9.27
CA VAL A 274 0.12 15.27 8.47
C VAL A 274 -0.37 14.81 7.10
N VAL A 275 -1.61 15.19 6.73
CA VAL A 275 -2.29 14.64 5.57
C VAL A 275 -2.95 15.73 4.74
N ASN A 276 -2.87 15.58 3.43
CA ASN A 276 -3.73 16.25 2.47
C ASN A 276 -4.08 15.31 1.32
N THR A 277 -5.21 15.55 0.67
CA THR A 277 -5.62 14.81 -0.53
C THR A 277 -5.06 15.46 -1.79
N TYR A 278 -4.85 14.65 -2.82
CA TYR A 278 -4.34 15.10 -4.12
C TYR A 278 -4.75 14.12 -5.22
N ASN A 279 -4.65 14.58 -6.47
CA ASN A 279 -4.81 13.75 -7.66
C ASN A 279 -3.48 13.71 -8.42
N LEU A 280 -2.90 12.51 -8.56
CA LEU A 280 -1.66 12.28 -9.30
C LEU A 280 -1.72 10.91 -9.96
N ARG A 281 -1.70 10.87 -11.29
CA ARG A 281 -1.63 9.63 -12.07
C ARG A 281 -0.19 9.25 -12.38
N MET A 282 0.07 7.96 -12.57
CA MET A 282 1.40 7.47 -12.96
C MET A 282 1.87 8.02 -14.32
N ASN A 283 0.96 8.29 -15.25
CA ASN A 283 1.25 8.87 -16.56
C ASN A 283 1.45 10.40 -16.53
N HIS A 284 1.25 11.06 -15.39
CA HIS A 284 1.42 12.50 -15.25
C HIS A 284 2.91 12.88 -15.15
N LYS A 285 3.30 14.00 -15.81
CA LYS A 285 4.70 14.48 -15.80
C LYS A 285 5.28 14.72 -14.40
N ASP A 286 4.44 15.07 -13.43
CA ASP A 286 4.86 15.34 -12.04
C ASP A 286 5.08 14.06 -11.23
N PHE A 287 4.77 12.87 -11.76
CA PHE A 287 4.86 11.62 -11.02
C PHE A 287 6.27 11.38 -10.45
N PHE A 288 7.28 11.37 -11.31
CA PHE A 288 8.67 11.17 -10.87
C PHE A 288 9.19 12.28 -9.96
N PRO A 289 8.98 13.57 -10.25
CA PRO A 289 9.29 14.66 -9.32
C PRO A 289 8.67 14.48 -7.94
N ALA A 290 7.38 14.12 -7.88
CA ALA A 290 6.65 13.97 -6.62
C ALA A 290 7.15 12.78 -5.79
N VAL A 291 7.42 11.62 -6.41
CA VAL A 291 7.96 10.45 -5.69
C VAL A 291 9.39 10.69 -5.20
N ILE A 292 10.20 11.45 -5.94
CA ILE A 292 11.54 11.86 -5.50
C ILE A 292 11.45 12.84 -4.32
N ALA A 293 10.56 13.84 -4.39
CA ALA A 293 10.31 14.76 -3.28
C ALA A 293 9.86 14.02 -2.01
N SER A 294 8.93 13.08 -2.14
CA SER A 294 8.47 12.24 -1.04
C SER A 294 9.59 11.38 -0.45
N TYR A 295 10.46 10.84 -1.30
CA TYR A 295 11.59 10.04 -0.83
C TYR A 295 12.57 10.87 0.00
N ILE A 296 12.86 12.09 -0.42
CA ILE A 296 13.75 13.01 0.30
C ILE A 296 13.11 13.47 1.62
N LEU A 297 11.79 13.73 1.62
CA LEU A 297 11.08 14.16 2.82
C LEU A 297 10.98 13.06 3.87
N GLY A 298 10.58 11.83 3.48
CA GLY A 298 10.33 10.76 4.47
C GLY A 298 10.41 9.33 3.91
N GLY A 299 10.78 9.12 2.64
CA GLY A 299 10.78 7.80 2.01
C GLY A 299 12.08 7.00 2.16
N GLY A 300 13.16 7.64 2.63
CA GLY A 300 14.48 7.04 2.84
C GLY A 300 14.93 7.11 4.28
N PHE A 301 15.93 6.30 4.66
CA PHE A 301 16.51 6.36 5.99
C PHE A 301 17.11 7.74 6.29
N ASN A 302 17.82 8.33 5.34
CA ASN A 302 18.42 9.67 5.45
C ASN A 302 17.47 10.79 5.02
N SER A 303 16.15 10.56 5.09
CA SER A 303 15.13 11.57 4.77
C SER A 303 15.06 12.66 5.83
N TYR A 304 14.53 13.83 5.48
CA TYR A 304 14.44 14.99 6.36
C TYR A 304 13.73 14.62 7.68
N LEU A 305 12.56 14.01 7.62
CA LEU A 305 11.79 13.65 8.81
C LEU A 305 12.51 12.62 9.69
N ASN A 306 13.14 11.61 9.08
CA ASN A 306 13.81 10.58 9.87
C ASN A 306 15.09 11.11 10.53
N MET A 307 15.89 11.89 9.80
CA MET A 307 17.11 12.53 10.35
C MET A 307 16.78 13.54 11.45
N ASN A 308 15.63 14.23 11.35
CA ASN A 308 15.20 15.18 12.35
C ASN A 308 14.63 14.46 13.58
N LEU A 309 13.49 13.75 13.42
CA LEU A 309 12.71 13.22 14.55
C LEU A 309 13.40 12.02 15.23
N ARG A 310 14.10 11.18 14.47
CA ARG A 310 14.77 9.98 14.98
C ARG A 310 16.21 10.27 15.39
N GLU A 311 17.04 10.75 14.45
CA GLU A 311 18.48 10.85 14.69
C GLU A 311 18.85 12.07 15.55
N ALA A 312 18.29 13.25 15.25
CA ALA A 312 18.62 14.47 15.98
C ALA A 312 17.91 14.55 17.34
N HIS A 313 16.63 14.13 17.41
CA HIS A 313 15.82 14.30 18.62
C HIS A 313 15.59 13.00 19.40
N GLY A 314 15.69 11.83 18.80
CA GLY A 314 15.43 10.55 19.47
C GLY A 314 13.98 10.37 19.95
N TRP A 315 13.01 11.02 19.30
CA TRP A 315 11.60 11.02 19.72
C TRP A 315 10.82 9.84 19.18
N THR A 316 11.33 9.18 18.15
CA THR A 316 10.68 8.09 17.42
C THR A 316 11.67 7.02 16.97
N TYR A 317 11.16 5.85 16.64
CA TYR A 317 11.90 4.80 15.91
C TYR A 317 11.95 5.06 14.40
N GLY A 318 11.10 5.92 13.87
CA GLY A 318 11.10 6.32 12.47
C GLY A 318 9.95 7.26 12.12
N ALA A 319 10.20 8.07 11.11
CA ALA A 319 9.21 8.93 10.49
C ALA A 319 9.21 8.67 8.99
N SER A 320 8.04 8.71 8.37
CA SER A 320 7.90 8.38 6.95
C SER A 320 6.96 9.33 6.24
N THR A 321 7.20 9.48 4.94
CA THR A 321 6.26 10.11 4.00
C THR A 321 6.09 9.21 2.81
N ASN A 322 4.86 9.03 2.38
CA ASN A 322 4.54 8.27 1.18
C ASN A 322 3.61 9.08 0.28
N ILE A 323 3.96 9.15 -1.00
CA ILE A 323 3.12 9.61 -2.07
C ILE A 323 2.96 8.49 -3.09
N GLY A 324 1.72 8.15 -3.41
CA GLY A 324 1.39 7.20 -4.46
C GLY A 324 0.91 7.90 -5.72
N ALA A 325 0.59 7.13 -6.72
CA ALA A 325 -0.17 7.59 -7.87
C ALA A 325 -1.25 6.56 -8.15
N GLY A 326 -2.38 7.01 -8.65
CA GLY A 326 -3.50 6.14 -8.94
C GLY A 326 -4.56 6.83 -9.79
N LYS A 327 -5.55 6.05 -10.21
CA LYS A 327 -6.67 6.53 -11.03
C LYS A 327 -7.57 7.54 -10.30
N TYR A 328 -7.60 7.47 -8.97
CA TYR A 328 -8.50 8.21 -8.12
C TYR A 328 -7.73 9.10 -7.15
N VAL A 329 -8.43 10.08 -6.59
CA VAL A 329 -7.86 10.93 -5.53
C VAL A 329 -7.39 10.07 -4.37
N THR A 330 -6.21 10.38 -3.88
CA THR A 330 -5.58 9.71 -2.75
C THR A 330 -5.05 10.75 -1.75
N ASN A 331 -4.46 10.31 -0.64
CA ASN A 331 -3.82 11.20 0.31
C ASN A 331 -2.31 11.00 0.33
N ILE A 332 -1.57 12.09 0.59
CA ILE A 332 -0.20 12.03 1.06
C ILE A 332 -0.23 12.03 2.59
N ARG A 333 0.57 11.18 3.18
CA ARG A 333 0.68 11.05 4.62
C ARG A 333 2.14 11.12 5.05
N SER A 334 2.46 12.10 5.89
CA SER A 334 3.72 12.17 6.63
C SER A 334 3.42 11.80 8.07
N ALA A 335 4.04 10.73 8.59
CA ALA A 335 3.61 10.14 9.87
C ALA A 335 4.77 9.64 10.74
N SER A 336 4.53 9.64 12.05
CA SER A 336 5.40 9.05 13.06
C SER A 336 4.65 8.77 14.36
N ALA A 337 5.07 7.71 15.06
CA ALA A 337 4.73 7.50 16.46
C ALA A 337 5.80 8.16 17.33
N VAL A 338 5.40 9.02 18.28
CA VAL A 338 6.30 9.73 19.18
C VAL A 338 5.85 9.60 20.64
N LYS A 339 6.74 9.85 21.59
CA LYS A 339 6.35 9.95 23.02
C LYS A 339 5.32 11.07 23.20
N ASN A 340 4.32 10.87 24.06
CA ASN A 340 3.25 11.86 24.29
C ASN A 340 3.78 13.25 24.64
N ASN A 341 4.80 13.33 25.50
CA ASN A 341 5.37 14.58 26.02
C ASN A 341 6.17 15.41 25.02
N VAL A 342 6.39 14.92 23.80
CA VAL A 342 7.09 15.63 22.71
C VAL A 342 6.22 15.78 21.47
N THR A 343 4.91 15.52 21.58
CA THR A 343 3.98 15.53 20.44
C THR A 343 3.89 16.90 19.80
N ASP A 344 3.79 17.97 20.60
CA ASP A 344 3.77 19.36 20.14
C ASP A 344 5.06 19.74 19.40
N SER A 345 6.20 19.41 19.97
CA SER A 345 7.50 19.65 19.36
C SER A 345 7.66 18.88 18.05
N ALA A 346 7.20 17.63 18.00
CA ALA A 346 7.21 16.81 16.78
C ALA A 346 6.31 17.42 15.68
N VAL A 347 5.14 17.97 16.04
CA VAL A 347 4.28 18.69 15.08
C VAL A 347 5.02 19.89 14.48
N VAL A 348 5.73 20.67 15.30
CA VAL A 348 6.53 21.82 14.81
C VAL A 348 7.59 21.34 13.81
N GLU A 349 8.30 20.26 14.13
CA GLU A 349 9.34 19.73 13.26
C GLU A 349 8.76 19.12 11.96
N PHE A 350 7.59 18.46 12.01
CA PHE A 350 6.89 18.05 10.78
C PHE A 350 6.59 19.24 9.87
N ILE A 351 6.02 20.30 10.42
CA ILE A 351 5.69 21.51 9.67
C ILE A 351 6.95 22.13 9.06
N LYS A 352 8.04 22.20 9.83
CA LYS A 352 9.32 22.76 9.41
C LYS A 352 9.93 21.98 8.24
N GLU A 353 10.00 20.64 8.33
CA GLU A 353 10.59 19.83 7.26
C GLU A 353 9.74 19.82 5.99
N ILE A 354 8.40 19.83 6.12
CA ILE A 354 7.50 19.96 4.97
C ILE A 354 7.63 21.36 4.35
N LYS A 355 7.74 22.43 5.14
CA LYS A 355 8.02 23.78 4.61
C LYS A 355 9.36 23.84 3.92
N LYS A 356 10.39 23.24 4.50
CA LYS A 356 11.75 23.21 3.93
C LYS A 356 11.77 22.63 2.52
N ILE A 357 11.20 21.45 2.30
CA ILE A 357 11.19 20.84 0.94
C ILE A 357 10.38 21.64 -0.09
N ARG A 358 9.43 22.49 0.39
CA ARG A 358 8.63 23.38 -0.45
C ARG A 358 9.31 24.72 -0.76
N THR A 359 10.25 25.15 0.03
CA THR A 359 10.87 26.48 -0.08
C THR A 359 12.34 26.45 -0.48
N GLU A 360 13.03 25.35 -0.20
CA GLU A 360 14.45 25.19 -0.44
C GLU A 360 14.69 24.14 -1.54
N LYS A 361 15.61 24.45 -2.46
CA LYS A 361 16.06 23.45 -3.43
C LYS A 361 16.89 22.39 -2.70
N VAL A 362 16.59 21.14 -2.97
CA VAL A 362 17.38 20.00 -2.49
C VAL A 362 18.83 20.08 -2.98
N THR A 363 19.77 19.54 -2.22
CA THR A 363 21.17 19.48 -2.65
C THR A 363 21.35 18.48 -3.80
N THR A 364 22.45 18.61 -4.54
CA THR A 364 22.78 17.66 -5.61
C THR A 364 22.95 16.25 -5.06
N GLU A 365 23.52 16.10 -3.87
CA GLU A 365 23.71 14.85 -3.19
C GLU A 365 22.37 14.21 -2.82
N GLN A 366 21.46 14.95 -2.20
CA GLN A 366 20.12 14.46 -1.84
C GLN A 366 19.34 13.99 -3.06
N LEU A 367 19.36 14.75 -4.15
CA LEU A 367 18.72 14.38 -5.40
C LEU A 367 19.31 13.10 -5.98
N ASN A 368 20.64 13.01 -6.05
CA ASN A 368 21.33 11.84 -6.60
C ASN A 368 21.08 10.59 -5.77
N ASN A 369 21.12 10.71 -4.43
CA ASN A 369 20.83 9.60 -3.53
C ASN A 369 19.38 9.10 -3.67
N ALA A 370 18.42 10.01 -3.79
CA ALA A 370 17.03 9.65 -4.01
C ALA A 370 16.82 8.93 -5.36
N LYS A 371 17.40 9.47 -6.45
CA LYS A 371 17.37 8.82 -7.76
C LYS A 371 17.99 7.43 -7.72
N ALA A 372 19.18 7.29 -7.12
CA ALA A 372 19.88 6.01 -7.00
C ALA A 372 19.04 4.98 -6.21
N GLY A 373 18.39 5.41 -5.11
CA GLY A 373 17.51 4.57 -4.33
C GLY A 373 16.27 4.07 -5.10
N TYR A 374 15.66 4.93 -5.91
CA TYR A 374 14.53 4.56 -6.77
C TYR A 374 14.96 3.64 -7.91
N ILE A 375 16.03 3.97 -8.61
CA ILE A 375 16.57 3.15 -9.71
C ILE A 375 16.99 1.77 -9.18
N GLY A 376 17.69 1.70 -8.05
CA GLY A 376 18.11 0.44 -7.46
C GLY A 376 16.93 -0.48 -7.14
N ARG A 377 15.86 0.08 -6.53
CA ARG A 377 14.63 -0.69 -6.26
C ARG A 377 13.92 -1.15 -7.54
N PHE A 378 13.87 -0.30 -8.56
CA PHE A 378 13.29 -0.65 -9.85
C PHE A 378 14.06 -1.80 -10.52
N VAL A 379 15.39 -1.70 -10.60
CA VAL A 379 16.25 -2.72 -11.20
C VAL A 379 16.09 -4.07 -10.50
N MET A 380 16.18 -4.10 -9.16
CA MET A 380 16.00 -5.34 -8.39
C MET A 380 14.61 -5.98 -8.60
N LYS A 381 13.58 -5.16 -8.81
CA LYS A 381 12.22 -5.65 -9.09
C LYS A 381 12.09 -6.13 -10.53
N ALA A 382 12.69 -5.44 -11.50
CA ALA A 382 12.58 -5.75 -12.92
C ALA A 382 13.24 -7.09 -13.31
N GLU A 383 14.17 -7.58 -12.50
CA GLU A 383 14.78 -8.92 -12.68
C GLU A 383 13.81 -10.08 -12.39
N LYS A 384 12.71 -9.81 -11.66
CA LYS A 384 11.73 -10.83 -11.31
C LYS A 384 10.69 -10.98 -12.43
N PRO A 385 10.44 -12.21 -12.94
CA PRO A 385 9.47 -12.43 -14.01
C PRO A 385 8.05 -11.94 -13.67
N GLU A 386 7.65 -12.04 -12.39
CA GLU A 386 6.36 -11.55 -11.90
C GLU A 386 6.21 -10.03 -12.06
N SER A 387 7.32 -9.30 -12.03
CA SER A 387 7.31 -7.85 -12.27
C SER A 387 7.01 -7.51 -13.71
N VAL A 388 7.41 -8.33 -14.67
CA VAL A 388 7.07 -8.14 -16.10
C VAL A 388 5.56 -8.17 -16.30
N ALA A 389 4.89 -9.18 -15.74
CA ALA A 389 3.43 -9.28 -15.80
C ALA A 389 2.73 -8.09 -15.11
N ARG A 390 3.23 -7.70 -13.93
CA ARG A 390 2.69 -6.53 -13.20
C ARG A 390 2.90 -5.23 -13.98
N TYR A 391 4.03 -5.03 -14.62
CA TYR A 391 4.28 -3.83 -15.44
C TYR A 391 3.35 -3.79 -16.65
N ALA A 392 3.11 -4.92 -17.29
CA ALA A 392 2.14 -5.02 -18.38
C ALA A 392 0.70 -4.74 -17.89
N LEU A 393 0.32 -5.27 -16.72
CA LEU A 393 -0.95 -4.96 -16.08
C LEU A 393 -1.06 -3.45 -15.80
N ASN A 394 -0.08 -2.84 -15.13
CA ASN A 394 -0.08 -1.41 -14.83
C ASN A 394 -0.15 -0.56 -16.12
N THR A 395 0.54 -0.98 -17.20
CA THR A 395 0.45 -0.27 -18.49
C THR A 395 -0.99 -0.17 -18.98
N LYS A 396 -1.79 -1.22 -18.77
CA LYS A 396 -3.21 -1.24 -19.15
C LYS A 396 -4.10 -0.52 -18.15
N THR A 397 -3.94 -0.81 -16.87
CA THR A 397 -4.80 -0.29 -15.81
C THR A 397 -4.55 1.19 -15.50
N GLU A 398 -3.32 1.69 -15.63
CA GLU A 398 -2.94 3.09 -15.36
C GLU A 398 -2.82 3.94 -16.62
N ASP A 399 -3.20 3.40 -17.78
CA ASP A 399 -3.14 4.11 -19.08
C ASP A 399 -1.74 4.70 -19.36
N LEU A 400 -0.70 3.86 -19.19
CA LEU A 400 0.68 4.24 -19.40
C LEU A 400 1.06 4.07 -20.87
N ALA A 401 2.03 4.86 -21.32
CA ALA A 401 2.67 4.63 -22.61
C ALA A 401 3.34 3.25 -22.64
N ASP A 402 3.33 2.58 -23.79
CA ASP A 402 3.88 1.22 -23.95
C ASP A 402 5.36 1.11 -23.57
N ASP A 403 6.10 2.22 -23.71
CA ASP A 403 7.54 2.34 -23.39
C ASP A 403 7.83 2.96 -22.00
N PHE A 404 6.79 3.15 -21.17
CA PHE A 404 6.92 3.78 -19.86
C PHE A 404 8.01 3.15 -19.01
N TYR A 405 8.00 1.84 -18.88
CA TYR A 405 8.97 1.11 -18.05
C TYR A 405 10.36 0.99 -18.72
N GLU A 406 10.43 1.02 -20.06
CA GLU A 406 11.69 1.08 -20.78
C GLU A 406 12.40 2.43 -20.55
N ASN A 407 11.62 3.51 -20.49
CA ASN A 407 12.10 4.86 -20.22
C ASN A 407 12.22 5.21 -18.72
N TYR A 408 11.83 4.33 -17.81
CA TYR A 408 11.71 4.61 -16.38
C TYR A 408 12.98 5.22 -15.78
N ILE A 409 14.14 4.59 -16.00
CA ILE A 409 15.44 5.05 -15.49
C ILE A 409 15.83 6.40 -16.13
N LYS A 410 15.62 6.55 -17.42
CA LYS A 410 15.90 7.79 -18.15
C LYS A 410 15.08 8.95 -17.59
N THR A 411 13.79 8.73 -17.35
CA THR A 411 12.87 9.74 -16.82
C THR A 411 13.22 10.13 -15.38
N ILE A 412 13.55 9.17 -14.51
CA ILE A 412 14.04 9.50 -13.15
C ILE A 412 15.32 10.33 -13.21
N ASN A 413 16.28 9.95 -14.07
CA ASN A 413 17.54 10.69 -14.20
C ASN A 413 17.35 12.12 -14.71
N ALA A 414 16.31 12.38 -15.50
CA ALA A 414 15.98 13.70 -16.02
C ALA A 414 15.39 14.66 -14.96
N VAL A 415 14.87 14.16 -13.82
CA VAL A 415 14.30 15.00 -12.77
C VAL A 415 15.34 15.99 -12.24
N THR A 416 14.98 17.27 -12.19
CA THR A 416 15.82 18.37 -11.69
C THR A 416 15.46 18.76 -10.26
N LYS A 417 16.26 19.61 -9.62
CA LYS A 417 15.96 20.20 -8.31
C LYS A 417 14.72 21.11 -8.37
N GLU A 418 14.57 21.79 -9.49
CA GLU A 418 13.45 22.66 -9.81
C GLU A 418 12.15 21.85 -9.91
N ASP A 419 12.19 20.68 -10.54
CA ASP A 419 11.04 19.77 -10.64
C ASP A 419 10.62 19.25 -9.25
N VAL A 420 11.59 18.88 -8.41
CA VAL A 420 11.34 18.45 -7.03
C VAL A 420 10.68 19.55 -6.22
N LEU A 421 11.20 20.78 -6.30
CA LEU A 421 10.64 21.94 -5.60
C LEU A 421 9.22 22.26 -6.10
N ALA A 422 8.99 22.24 -7.42
CA ALA A 422 7.67 22.48 -8.01
C ALA A 422 6.65 21.40 -7.56
N ALA A 423 7.04 20.13 -7.60
CA ALA A 423 6.21 19.03 -7.14
C ALA A 423 5.91 19.12 -5.64
N ALA A 424 6.92 19.47 -4.81
CA ALA A 424 6.72 19.65 -3.39
C ALA A 424 5.70 20.77 -3.09
N ASN A 425 5.78 21.90 -3.79
CA ASN A 425 4.81 22.99 -3.65
C ASN A 425 3.40 22.58 -4.04
N LYS A 426 3.26 21.76 -5.07
CA LYS A 426 1.96 21.35 -5.62
C LYS A 426 1.27 20.29 -4.77
N TYR A 427 2.01 19.35 -4.19
CA TYR A 427 1.43 18.15 -3.57
C TYR A 427 1.52 18.11 -2.05
N PHE A 428 2.49 18.78 -1.40
CA PHE A 428 2.63 18.80 0.06
C PHE A 428 1.99 20.06 0.64
N LEU A 429 0.69 20.05 0.84
CA LEU A 429 -0.13 21.24 1.14
C LEU A 429 -0.14 21.57 2.63
N ILE A 430 1.03 21.87 3.21
CA ILE A 430 1.14 22.11 4.66
C ILE A 430 0.25 23.25 5.17
N ASP A 431 -0.17 24.18 4.32
CA ASP A 431 -1.04 25.28 4.71
C ASP A 431 -2.54 24.87 4.65
N ASN A 432 -2.86 23.71 4.06
CA ASN A 432 -4.20 23.17 3.89
C ASN A 432 -4.28 21.69 4.32
N SER A 433 -3.48 21.30 5.33
CA SER A 433 -3.37 19.92 5.79
C SER A 433 -4.17 19.68 7.08
N ARG A 434 -4.59 18.46 7.27
CA ARG A 434 -5.02 17.95 8.57
C ARG A 434 -3.82 17.37 9.31
N ILE A 435 -3.61 17.77 10.52
CA ILE A 435 -2.65 17.16 11.46
C ILE A 435 -3.47 16.27 12.39
N ILE A 436 -3.56 14.99 12.05
CA ILE A 436 -4.34 14.03 12.80
C ILE A 436 -3.45 13.45 13.89
N ILE A 437 -3.89 13.59 15.14
CA ILE A 437 -3.16 13.15 16.32
C ILE A 437 -4.05 12.23 17.15
N VAL A 438 -3.56 11.03 17.39
CA VAL A 438 -4.21 10.06 18.27
C VAL A 438 -3.28 9.81 19.45
N GLY A 439 -3.70 10.15 20.66
CA GLY A 439 -2.84 10.06 21.82
C GLY A 439 -3.59 10.34 23.12
N LYS A 440 -2.87 10.45 24.23
CA LYS A 440 -3.44 10.70 25.56
C LYS A 440 -3.68 12.18 25.78
N ALA A 441 -4.95 12.60 25.82
CA ALA A 441 -5.37 14.00 25.89
C ALA A 441 -4.66 14.77 27.02
N LYS A 442 -4.64 14.23 28.23
CA LYS A 442 -4.02 14.86 29.42
C LYS A 442 -2.55 15.22 29.22
N GLU A 443 -1.81 14.42 28.45
CA GLU A 443 -0.38 14.61 28.22
C GLU A 443 -0.08 15.47 26.98
N VAL A 444 -0.99 15.47 26.00
CA VAL A 444 -0.73 15.99 24.65
C VAL A 444 -1.38 17.36 24.42
N ILE A 445 -2.65 17.55 24.81
CA ILE A 445 -3.40 18.77 24.51
C ILE A 445 -2.74 20.04 25.05
N PRO A 446 -2.22 20.09 26.31
CA PRO A 446 -1.62 21.31 26.83
C PRO A 446 -0.43 21.85 26.01
N GLY A 447 0.32 20.96 25.36
CA GLY A 447 1.40 21.32 24.44
C GLY A 447 0.85 21.83 23.09
N LEU A 448 -0.13 21.13 22.54
CA LEU A 448 -0.72 21.47 21.25
C LEU A 448 -1.41 22.85 21.25
N GLU A 449 -2.07 23.23 22.34
CA GLU A 449 -2.75 24.54 22.47
C GLU A 449 -1.77 25.72 22.34
N LYS A 450 -0.50 25.53 22.68
CA LYS A 450 0.54 26.54 22.54
C LYS A 450 0.97 26.83 21.12
N LEU A 451 0.61 25.93 20.18
CA LEU A 451 0.99 26.05 18.77
C LEU A 451 0.15 27.08 17.99
N ASN A 452 -0.95 27.56 18.57
CA ASN A 452 -1.89 28.47 17.90
C ASN A 452 -2.45 27.93 16.57
N ILE A 453 -2.58 26.61 16.45
CA ILE A 453 -3.22 25.93 15.34
C ILE A 453 -4.62 25.51 15.80
N PRO A 454 -5.70 25.77 15.04
CA PRO A 454 -7.05 25.34 15.42
C PRO A 454 -7.10 23.85 15.74
N ILE A 455 -7.73 23.45 16.85
CA ILE A 455 -7.88 22.06 17.28
C ILE A 455 -9.35 21.70 17.24
N SER A 456 -9.68 20.62 16.50
CA SER A 456 -10.99 19.97 16.52
C SER A 456 -10.85 18.59 17.15
N TYR A 457 -11.81 18.20 18.00
CA TYR A 457 -11.79 16.95 18.73
C TYR A 457 -12.75 15.94 18.10
N PHE A 458 -12.36 14.69 18.06
CA PHE A 458 -13.14 13.61 17.48
C PHE A 458 -13.08 12.37 18.37
N ASP A 459 -14.14 11.58 18.34
CA ASP A 459 -14.09 10.22 18.88
C ASP A 459 -13.38 9.27 17.90
N LYS A 460 -13.16 8.02 18.33
CA LYS A 460 -12.52 6.98 17.50
C LYS A 460 -13.31 6.56 16.27
N TYR A 461 -14.53 7.06 16.09
CA TYR A 461 -15.41 6.85 14.93
C TYR A 461 -15.48 8.08 14.02
N GLY A 462 -14.68 9.12 14.30
CA GLY A 462 -14.64 10.35 13.51
C GLY A 462 -15.87 11.26 13.69
N ASN A 463 -16.61 11.11 14.77
CA ASN A 463 -17.66 12.06 15.14
C ASN A 463 -17.03 13.22 15.91
N PRO A 464 -17.44 14.48 15.62
CA PRO A 464 -17.02 15.62 16.42
C PRO A 464 -17.48 15.47 17.89
N VAL A 465 -16.59 15.81 18.81
CA VAL A 465 -16.86 15.79 20.26
C VAL A 465 -16.33 17.06 20.92
N GLU A 466 -16.79 17.33 22.13
CA GLU A 466 -16.23 18.38 22.97
C GLU A 466 -14.78 18.09 23.35
N LYS A 467 -14.04 19.14 23.75
CA LYS A 467 -12.68 18.97 24.28
C LYS A 467 -12.69 17.96 25.44
N PRO A 468 -11.83 16.94 25.41
CA PRO A 468 -11.70 16.02 26.52
C PRO A 468 -11.37 16.72 27.83
N GLN A 469 -12.09 16.38 28.89
CA GLN A 469 -11.81 16.87 30.26
C GLN A 469 -10.87 15.88 30.95
N PHE A 470 -9.83 16.38 31.65
CA PHE A 470 -8.81 15.57 32.33
C PHE A 470 -8.18 16.26 33.54
#